data_65c04c108ac0c1cec1fa1910c23d6243
#
_entry.id   65c04c108ac0c1cec1fa1910c23d6243
#
_cell.length_a   1.000
_cell.length_b   1.000
_cell.length_c   1.000
_cell.angle_alpha   90.00
_cell.angle_beta   90.00
_cell.angle_gamma   90.00
#
_symmetry.space_group_name_H-M   'P 1'
#
loop_
_entity.id
_entity.type
_entity.pdbx_description
1 polymer ?
#
loop_
_entity_poly.entity_id
_entity_poly.type
_entity_poly.pdbx_seq_one_letter_code
_entity_poly.pdbx_strand_id
1 'polypeptide(L)'
;DSASVMLLKKVDSCGARFPIEFDFSSVRELDWFGGNAAISHWFDAYTLLVPENEAFYIRTLRNLVSSASPDEKRLLRIFFGQEARHGEAHRLYAHKMNEMGLATAPFVELANGIFYGALEPIQPIGLRMATVAAIEHVNASMAHIVLSKDMFRNAHSDVRRLFYWHFAEEIEHKCVAHDFLVRDRPSYFWFFTRYRG
;
A
#
# COMPACT_ATOMS: atom_id res chain seq x y z
N ASP A 1 11.97 -20.01 19.82
CA ASP A 1 10.72 -19.28 20.02
C ASP A 1 9.99 -19.17 18.68
N SER A 2 8.73 -19.70 18.62
CA SER A 2 7.97 -19.85 17.36
C SER A 2 7.76 -18.51 16.64
N ALA A 3 7.59 -17.42 17.38
CA ALA A 3 7.39 -16.08 16.84
C ALA A 3 8.66 -15.55 16.13
N SER A 4 9.83 -15.78 16.72
CA SER A 4 11.12 -15.38 16.13
C SER A 4 11.43 -16.14 14.84
N VAL A 5 11.11 -17.44 14.78
CA VAL A 5 11.30 -18.26 13.57
C VAL A 5 10.33 -17.84 12.46
N MET A 6 9.11 -17.44 12.83
CA MET A 6 8.12 -16.95 11.86
C MET A 6 8.50 -15.57 11.31
N LEU A 7 9.07 -14.69 12.15
CA LEU A 7 9.59 -13.38 11.74
C LEU A 7 10.81 -13.52 10.81
N LEU A 8 11.76 -14.43 11.13
CA LEU A 8 12.92 -14.70 10.28
C LEU A 8 12.51 -15.22 8.89
N LYS A 9 11.53 -16.13 8.82
CA LYS A 9 10.99 -16.59 7.54
C LYS A 9 10.33 -15.45 6.72
N LYS A 10 9.71 -14.47 7.38
CA LYS A 10 9.17 -13.27 6.71
C LYS A 10 10.28 -12.36 6.19
N VAL A 11 11.35 -12.15 6.97
CA VAL A 11 12.51 -11.36 6.53
C VAL A 11 13.17 -11.96 5.29
N ASP A 12 13.22 -13.30 5.20
CA ASP A 12 13.80 -14.00 4.05
C ASP A 12 12.86 -14.02 2.83
N SER A 13 11.54 -13.96 3.04
CA SER A 13 10.54 -13.88 1.95
C SER A 13 10.32 -12.47 1.43
N CYS A 14 10.50 -11.44 2.28
CA CYS A 14 10.57 -10.03 1.87
C CYS A 14 11.91 -9.77 1.17
N GLY A 15 12.14 -10.37 0.01
CA GLY A 15 13.32 -10.13 -0.81
C GLY A 15 13.32 -8.69 -1.32
N ALA A 16 14.47 -8.00 -1.22
CA ALA A 16 14.66 -6.76 -1.95
C ALA A 16 14.53 -7.07 -3.44
N ARG A 17 13.32 -6.91 -4.01
CA ARG A 17 13.14 -6.97 -5.45
C ARG A 17 13.91 -5.82 -6.06
N PHE A 18 14.54 -6.05 -7.20
CA PHE A 18 15.29 -5.02 -7.89
C PHE A 18 14.40 -3.81 -8.17
N PRO A 19 14.93 -2.58 -8.08
CA PRO A 19 14.17 -1.40 -8.45
C PRO A 19 13.66 -1.56 -9.87
N ILE A 20 12.35 -1.47 -10.04
CA ILE A 20 11.71 -1.50 -11.35
C ILE A 20 11.59 -0.06 -11.82
N GLU A 21 12.18 0.25 -12.97
CA GLU A 21 11.94 1.51 -13.63
C GLU A 21 10.63 1.44 -14.43
N PHE A 22 9.79 2.45 -14.27
CA PHE A 22 8.53 2.59 -14.97
C PHE A 22 8.62 3.69 -16.01
N ASP A 23 8.14 3.39 -17.21
CA ASP A 23 7.95 4.35 -18.28
C ASP A 23 6.50 4.27 -18.76
N PHE A 24 5.77 5.37 -18.64
CA PHE A 24 4.38 5.49 -19.07
C PHE A 24 4.22 6.28 -20.36
N SER A 25 5.31 6.54 -21.08
CA SER A 25 5.30 7.33 -22.31
C SER A 25 4.43 6.71 -23.41
N SER A 26 4.21 5.40 -23.39
CA SER A 26 3.37 4.67 -24.34
C SER A 26 1.88 4.73 -24.03
N VAL A 27 1.49 5.12 -22.80
CA VAL A 27 0.08 5.27 -22.39
C VAL A 27 -0.51 6.51 -23.06
N ARG A 28 -1.55 6.31 -23.90
CA ARG A 28 -2.18 7.38 -24.69
C ARG A 28 -3.65 7.61 -24.35
N GLU A 29 -4.27 6.65 -23.67
CA GLU A 29 -5.71 6.63 -23.41
C GLU A 29 -5.97 6.49 -21.93
N LEU A 30 -6.96 7.22 -21.40
CA LEU A 30 -7.40 7.10 -20.02
C LEU A 30 -8.17 5.79 -19.78
N ASP A 31 -8.80 5.23 -20.82
CA ASP A 31 -9.56 3.97 -20.76
C ASP A 31 -8.65 2.74 -20.96
N TRP A 32 -7.50 2.77 -20.31
CA TRP A 32 -6.41 1.81 -20.43
C TRP A 32 -6.76 0.36 -20.03
N PHE A 33 -7.88 0.14 -19.36
CA PHE A 33 -8.35 -1.19 -18.96
C PHE A 33 -9.21 -1.82 -20.07
N GLY A 34 -8.62 -2.08 -21.23
CA GLY A 34 -9.30 -2.69 -22.38
C GLY A 34 -10.49 -1.87 -22.87
N GLY A 35 -10.44 -0.53 -22.77
CA GLY A 35 -11.52 0.38 -23.13
C GLY A 35 -12.65 0.51 -22.09
N ASN A 36 -12.48 -0.06 -20.91
CA ASN A 36 -13.46 0.06 -19.81
C ASN A 36 -13.14 1.28 -18.93
N ALA A 37 -13.80 2.41 -19.20
CA ALA A 37 -13.62 3.66 -18.48
C ALA A 37 -13.88 3.53 -16.97
N ALA A 38 -14.93 2.83 -16.56
CA ALA A 38 -15.29 2.73 -15.14
C ALA A 38 -14.20 2.02 -14.32
N ILE A 39 -13.66 0.91 -14.85
CA ILE A 39 -12.57 0.18 -14.17
C ILE A 39 -11.27 0.98 -14.23
N SER A 40 -10.95 1.61 -15.37
CA SER A 40 -9.76 2.44 -15.50
C SER A 40 -9.77 3.55 -14.45
N HIS A 41 -10.83 4.35 -14.37
CA HIS A 41 -10.93 5.45 -13.42
C HIS A 41 -11.01 5.00 -11.95
N TRP A 42 -11.53 3.82 -11.67
CA TRP A 42 -11.49 3.27 -10.33
C TRP A 42 -10.05 3.02 -9.87
N PHE A 43 -9.23 2.39 -10.73
CA PHE A 43 -7.81 2.16 -10.43
C PHE A 43 -6.95 3.43 -10.57
N ASP A 44 -7.36 4.41 -11.38
CA ASP A 44 -6.76 5.74 -11.38
C ASP A 44 -6.94 6.43 -10.03
N ALA A 45 -8.16 6.39 -9.47
CA ALA A 45 -8.43 6.94 -8.14
C ALA A 45 -7.62 6.20 -7.05
N TYR A 46 -7.51 4.88 -7.14
CA TYR A 46 -6.62 4.10 -6.26
C TYR A 46 -5.16 4.60 -6.38
N THR A 47 -4.64 4.72 -7.61
CA THR A 47 -3.30 5.26 -7.88
C THR A 47 -3.06 6.60 -7.20
N LEU A 48 -4.03 7.51 -7.24
CA LEU A 48 -3.91 8.85 -6.65
C LEU A 48 -3.86 8.85 -5.13
N LEU A 49 -4.41 7.82 -4.48
CA LEU A 49 -4.40 7.67 -3.02
C LEU A 49 -3.13 6.99 -2.50
N VAL A 50 -2.50 6.12 -3.28
CA VAL A 50 -1.32 5.34 -2.87
C VAL A 50 -0.20 6.19 -2.30
N PRO A 51 0.27 7.28 -2.92
CA PRO A 51 1.46 7.98 -2.44
C PRO A 51 1.37 8.49 -1.01
N GLU A 52 0.21 8.99 -0.60
CA GLU A 52 0.04 9.52 0.76
C GLU A 52 -0.37 8.43 1.75
N ASN A 53 -1.07 7.38 1.32
CA ASN A 53 -1.29 6.18 2.11
C ASN A 53 0.04 5.55 2.55
N GLU A 54 0.96 5.33 1.61
CA GLU A 54 2.27 4.75 1.87
C GLU A 54 3.10 5.65 2.82
N ALA A 55 3.06 6.95 2.60
CA ALA A 55 3.70 7.90 3.50
C ALA A 55 3.09 7.83 4.92
N PHE A 56 1.77 7.65 5.05
CA PHE A 56 1.09 7.47 6.33
C PHE A 56 1.51 6.16 7.03
N TYR A 57 1.67 5.05 6.29
CA TYR A 57 2.16 3.80 6.86
C TYR A 57 3.56 3.97 7.43
N ILE A 58 4.47 4.56 6.67
CA ILE A 58 5.84 4.84 7.11
C ILE A 58 5.85 5.74 8.35
N ARG A 59 5.10 6.86 8.34
CA ARG A 59 5.01 7.78 9.49
C ARG A 59 4.50 7.07 10.74
N THR A 60 3.48 6.23 10.58
CA THR A 60 2.85 5.52 11.69
C THR A 60 3.80 4.47 12.29
N LEU A 61 4.38 3.60 11.46
CA LEU A 61 5.21 2.50 11.93
C LEU A 61 6.63 2.93 12.33
N ARG A 62 7.10 4.11 11.87
CA ARG A 62 8.42 4.65 12.28
C ARG A 62 8.54 4.84 13.79
N ASN A 63 7.44 5.10 14.49
CA ASN A 63 7.43 5.21 15.95
C ASN A 63 7.85 3.91 16.65
N LEU A 64 7.77 2.77 15.98
CA LEU A 64 8.11 1.45 16.54
C LEU A 64 9.61 1.13 16.46
N VAL A 65 10.38 1.85 15.64
CA VAL A 65 11.79 1.54 15.36
C VAL A 65 12.64 1.58 16.63
N SER A 66 12.35 2.47 17.57
CA SER A 66 13.12 2.61 18.81
C SER A 66 13.00 1.38 19.73
N SER A 67 11.81 0.77 19.79
CA SER A 67 11.49 -0.41 20.62
C SER A 67 11.65 -1.75 19.89
N ALA A 68 11.92 -1.73 18.58
CA ALA A 68 12.02 -2.92 17.76
C ALA A 68 13.36 -3.64 17.95
N SER A 69 13.33 -4.97 17.91
CA SER A 69 14.51 -5.85 17.85
C SER A 69 15.31 -5.62 16.55
N PRO A 70 16.54 -6.14 16.46
CA PRO A 70 17.34 -6.05 15.23
C PRO A 70 16.63 -6.60 13.98
N ASP A 71 15.93 -7.74 14.11
CA ASP A 71 15.21 -8.37 13.00
C ASP A 71 13.97 -7.57 12.61
N GLU A 72 13.23 -7.05 13.59
CA GLU A 72 12.10 -6.15 13.34
C GLU A 72 12.55 -4.84 12.67
N LYS A 73 13.68 -4.28 13.09
CA LYS A 73 14.27 -3.09 12.42
C LYS A 73 14.65 -3.38 10.97
N ARG A 74 15.13 -4.61 10.68
CA ARG A 74 15.41 -5.03 9.31
C ARG A 74 14.12 -5.14 8.49
N LEU A 75 13.09 -5.78 9.06
CA LEU A 75 11.77 -5.90 8.43
C LEU A 75 11.16 -4.53 8.12
N LEU A 76 11.13 -3.62 9.11
CA LEU A 76 10.62 -2.25 8.92
C LEU A 76 11.38 -1.48 7.85
N ARG A 77 12.71 -1.64 7.75
CA ARG A 77 13.49 -0.98 6.68
C ARG A 77 13.14 -1.49 5.29
N ILE A 78 12.92 -2.80 5.14
CA ILE A 78 12.49 -3.39 3.86
C ILE A 78 11.11 -2.85 3.51
N PHE A 79 10.16 -2.95 4.44
CA PHE A 79 8.80 -2.44 4.29
C PHE A 79 8.80 -0.94 3.90
N PHE A 80 9.46 -0.07 4.66
CA PHE A 80 9.54 1.36 4.32
C PHE A 80 10.16 1.63 2.95
N GLY A 81 11.12 0.81 2.53
CA GLY A 81 11.73 0.92 1.22
C GLY A 81 10.78 0.51 0.09
N GLN A 82 9.96 -0.52 0.29
CA GLN A 82 8.95 -0.95 -0.67
C GLN A 82 7.84 0.09 -0.78
N GLU A 83 7.26 0.55 0.35
CA GLU A 83 6.24 1.58 0.38
C GLU A 83 6.68 2.89 -0.29
N ALA A 84 7.91 3.34 -0.03
CA ALA A 84 8.42 4.54 -0.67
C ALA A 84 8.51 4.40 -2.20
N ARG A 85 8.86 3.20 -2.71
CA ARG A 85 8.91 2.92 -4.15
C ARG A 85 7.51 2.81 -4.77
N HIS A 86 6.54 2.21 -4.07
CA HIS A 86 5.14 2.21 -4.49
C HIS A 86 4.64 3.64 -4.69
N GLY A 87 4.78 4.47 -3.66
CA GLY A 87 4.37 5.87 -3.72
C GLY A 87 5.01 6.63 -4.88
N GLU A 88 6.30 6.41 -5.17
CA GLU A 88 6.99 7.07 -6.28
C GLU A 88 6.49 6.58 -7.64
N ALA A 89 6.33 5.27 -7.83
CA ALA A 89 5.85 4.71 -9.09
C ALA A 89 4.43 5.19 -9.42
N HIS A 90 3.55 5.27 -8.41
CA HIS A 90 2.21 5.79 -8.58
C HIS A 90 2.19 7.32 -8.83
N ARG A 91 3.13 8.10 -8.28
CA ARG A 91 3.29 9.53 -8.64
C ARG A 91 3.67 9.72 -10.10
N LEU A 92 4.58 8.89 -10.62
CA LEU A 92 4.96 8.92 -12.04
C LEU A 92 3.75 8.65 -12.94
N TYR A 93 2.92 7.67 -12.59
CA TYR A 93 1.70 7.40 -13.35
C TYR A 93 0.66 8.51 -13.19
N ALA A 94 0.48 9.08 -12.00
CA ALA A 94 -0.39 10.23 -11.78
C ALA A 94 0.05 11.46 -12.61
N HIS A 95 1.35 11.68 -12.75
CA HIS A 95 1.88 12.72 -13.65
C HIS A 95 1.46 12.46 -15.09
N LYS A 96 1.56 11.22 -15.55
CA LYS A 96 1.12 10.83 -16.90
C LYS A 96 -0.38 11.05 -17.11
N MET A 97 -1.22 10.75 -16.12
CA MET A 97 -2.67 11.04 -16.18
C MET A 97 -2.93 12.54 -16.38
N ASN A 98 -2.19 13.42 -15.68
CA ASN A 98 -2.29 14.88 -15.88
C ASN A 98 -1.86 15.31 -17.28
N GLU A 99 -0.78 14.74 -17.84
CA GLU A 99 -0.39 15.00 -19.24
C GLU A 99 -1.47 14.60 -20.25
N MET A 100 -2.25 13.57 -19.93
CA MET A 100 -3.39 13.13 -20.76
C MET A 100 -4.66 13.95 -20.52
N GLY A 101 -4.62 14.98 -19.67
CA GLY A 101 -5.72 15.91 -19.43
C GLY A 101 -6.64 15.58 -18.26
N LEU A 102 -6.32 14.55 -17.45
CA LEU A 102 -7.08 14.25 -16.24
C LEU A 102 -6.64 15.19 -15.11
N ALA A 103 -7.53 16.10 -14.69
CA ALA A 103 -7.25 17.03 -13.59
C ALA A 103 -7.25 16.30 -12.23
N THR A 104 -6.11 15.76 -11.80
CA THR A 104 -6.01 14.95 -10.59
C THR A 104 -5.86 15.77 -9.30
N ALA A 105 -5.30 16.97 -9.37
CA ALA A 105 -4.96 17.79 -8.21
C ALA A 105 -6.15 18.06 -7.27
N PRO A 106 -7.37 18.46 -7.73
CA PRO A 106 -8.47 18.73 -6.82
C PRO A 106 -8.88 17.50 -6.00
N PHE A 107 -8.84 16.30 -6.58
CA PHE A 107 -9.14 15.05 -5.88
C PHE A 107 -8.07 14.75 -4.82
N VAL A 108 -6.81 14.84 -5.20
CA VAL A 108 -5.67 14.58 -4.28
C VAL A 108 -5.66 15.56 -3.12
N GLU A 109 -5.86 16.86 -3.38
CA GLU A 109 -5.91 17.89 -2.35
C GLU A 109 -7.07 17.66 -1.36
N LEU A 110 -8.26 17.33 -1.87
CA LEU A 110 -9.42 17.04 -1.03
C LEU A 110 -9.17 15.80 -0.18
N ALA A 111 -8.72 14.69 -0.77
CA ALA A 111 -8.46 13.45 -0.06
C ALA A 111 -7.37 13.64 1.02
N ASN A 112 -6.25 14.25 0.68
CA ASN A 112 -5.16 14.52 1.59
C ASN A 112 -5.57 15.47 2.71
N GLY A 113 -6.34 16.51 2.42
CA GLY A 113 -6.87 17.44 3.41
C GLY A 113 -7.77 16.73 4.45
N ILE A 114 -8.63 15.82 4.00
CA ILE A 114 -9.52 15.06 4.89
C ILE A 114 -8.72 14.01 5.69
N PHE A 115 -8.03 13.08 5.00
CA PHE A 115 -7.47 11.90 5.65
C PHE A 115 -6.22 12.24 6.47
N TYR A 116 -5.31 13.04 5.92
CA TYR A 116 -4.01 13.30 6.54
C TYR A 116 -3.90 14.68 7.17
N GLY A 117 -4.66 15.67 6.69
CA GLY A 117 -4.72 16.99 7.28
C GLY A 117 -5.65 17.09 8.49
N ALA A 118 -6.83 16.46 8.43
CA ALA A 118 -7.83 16.56 9.50
C ALA A 118 -7.90 15.30 10.38
N LEU A 119 -8.01 14.10 9.80
CA LEU A 119 -8.25 12.87 10.57
C LEU A 119 -6.97 12.30 11.20
N GLU A 120 -5.86 12.23 10.48
CA GLU A 120 -4.61 11.67 11.02
C GLU A 120 -4.14 12.38 12.30
N PRO A 121 -4.10 13.72 12.39
CA PRO A 121 -3.60 14.40 13.59
C PRO A 121 -4.38 14.10 14.87
N ILE A 122 -5.67 13.83 14.78
CA ILE A 122 -6.54 13.56 15.93
C ILE A 122 -6.58 12.08 16.31
N GLN A 123 -6.06 11.18 15.47
CA GLN A 123 -6.04 9.75 15.78
C GLN A 123 -4.92 9.39 16.75
N PRO A 124 -5.21 8.67 17.87
CA PRO A 124 -4.19 8.09 18.70
C PRO A 124 -3.39 7.04 17.94
N ILE A 125 -2.11 6.85 18.30
CA ILE A 125 -1.20 5.96 17.57
C ILE A 125 -1.73 4.54 17.40
N GLY A 126 -2.44 3.99 18.39
CA GLY A 126 -3.05 2.66 18.29
C GLY A 126 -4.12 2.59 17.18
N LEU A 127 -4.91 3.66 17.00
CA LEU A 127 -5.89 3.71 15.91
C LEU A 127 -5.21 3.87 14.55
N ARG A 128 -4.15 4.69 14.44
CA ARG A 128 -3.35 4.77 13.21
C ARG A 128 -2.77 3.41 12.82
N MET A 129 -2.18 2.68 13.77
CA MET A 129 -1.66 1.32 13.53
C MET A 129 -2.75 0.36 13.09
N ALA A 130 -3.95 0.42 13.72
CA ALA A 130 -5.10 -0.41 13.32
C ALA A 130 -5.59 -0.04 11.90
N THR A 131 -5.57 1.24 11.55
CA THR A 131 -5.92 1.72 10.20
C THR A 131 -4.93 1.19 9.17
N VAL A 132 -3.61 1.29 9.43
CA VAL A 132 -2.59 0.71 8.53
C VAL A 132 -2.82 -0.80 8.36
N ALA A 133 -2.96 -1.55 9.46
CA ALA A 133 -3.19 -2.99 9.39
C ALA A 133 -4.47 -3.36 8.61
N ALA A 134 -5.52 -2.56 8.72
CA ALA A 134 -6.77 -2.78 7.98
C ALA A 134 -6.61 -2.52 6.48
N ILE A 135 -5.94 -1.42 6.09
CA ILE A 135 -5.71 -1.08 4.69
C ILE A 135 -4.79 -2.11 4.04
N GLU A 136 -3.69 -2.49 4.69
CA GLU A 136 -2.78 -3.58 4.26
C GLU A 136 -3.54 -4.90 4.01
N HIS A 137 -4.48 -5.24 4.90
CA HIS A 137 -5.31 -6.43 4.72
C HIS A 137 -6.22 -6.33 3.49
N VAL A 138 -6.82 -5.16 3.25
CA VAL A 138 -7.67 -4.91 2.07
C VAL A 138 -6.81 -4.96 0.81
N ASN A 139 -5.64 -4.31 0.79
CA ASN A 139 -4.71 -4.32 -0.33
C ASN A 139 -4.27 -5.75 -0.67
N ALA A 140 -3.86 -6.54 0.32
CA ALA A 140 -3.47 -7.93 0.11
C ALA A 140 -4.63 -8.81 -0.40
N SER A 141 -5.86 -8.56 0.06
CA SER A 141 -7.07 -9.26 -0.41
C SER A 141 -7.36 -8.91 -1.87
N MET A 142 -7.28 -7.63 -2.22
CA MET A 142 -7.43 -7.15 -3.60
C MET A 142 -6.31 -7.71 -4.49
N ALA A 143 -5.07 -7.68 -4.02
CA ALA A 143 -3.92 -8.24 -4.71
C ALA A 143 -4.11 -9.73 -5.04
N HIS A 144 -4.60 -10.51 -4.06
CA HIS A 144 -4.90 -11.93 -4.29
C HIS A 144 -5.94 -12.14 -5.39
N ILE A 145 -7.02 -11.36 -5.39
CA ILE A 145 -8.07 -11.45 -6.41
C ILE A 145 -7.52 -11.05 -7.78
N VAL A 146 -6.84 -9.90 -7.86
CA VAL A 146 -6.30 -9.35 -9.11
C VAL A 146 -5.31 -10.32 -9.75
N LEU A 147 -4.36 -10.84 -8.98
CA LEU A 147 -3.31 -11.71 -9.50
C LEU A 147 -3.84 -13.11 -9.82
N SER A 148 -4.69 -13.70 -8.94
CA SER A 148 -5.23 -15.05 -9.17
C SER A 148 -6.19 -15.13 -10.35
N LYS A 149 -6.88 -14.03 -10.69
CA LYS A 149 -7.82 -13.94 -11.81
C LYS A 149 -7.22 -13.33 -13.07
N ASP A 150 -5.94 -12.93 -13.02
CA ASP A 150 -5.27 -12.23 -14.12
C ASP A 150 -6.12 -11.05 -14.64
N MET A 151 -6.65 -10.24 -13.71
CA MET A 151 -7.67 -9.24 -14.03
C MET A 151 -7.20 -8.18 -15.01
N PHE A 152 -5.90 -7.82 -14.98
CA PHE A 152 -5.31 -6.80 -15.85
C PHE A 152 -4.82 -7.35 -17.20
N ARG A 153 -5.11 -8.59 -17.57
CA ARG A 153 -4.60 -9.23 -18.82
C ARG A 153 -4.85 -8.40 -20.09
N ASN A 154 -5.97 -7.68 -20.14
CA ASN A 154 -6.35 -6.81 -21.28
C ASN A 154 -6.03 -5.34 -21.06
N ALA A 155 -5.38 -4.99 -19.95
CA ALA A 155 -4.98 -3.62 -19.63
C ALA A 155 -3.73 -3.23 -20.42
N HIS A 156 -3.49 -1.92 -20.54
CA HIS A 156 -2.25 -1.40 -21.12
C HIS A 156 -1.03 -1.98 -20.38
N SER A 157 -0.02 -2.45 -21.12
CA SER A 157 1.12 -3.23 -20.59
C SER A 157 1.86 -2.54 -19.44
N ASP A 158 2.11 -1.23 -19.56
CA ASP A 158 2.90 -0.49 -18.57
C ASP A 158 2.10 -0.26 -17.29
N VAL A 159 0.79 0.05 -17.42
CA VAL A 159 -0.11 0.19 -16.27
C VAL A 159 -0.34 -1.17 -15.58
N ARG A 160 -0.54 -2.24 -16.36
CA ARG A 160 -0.59 -3.61 -15.83
C ARG A 160 0.66 -3.97 -15.05
N ARG A 161 1.86 -3.62 -15.57
CA ARG A 161 3.14 -3.88 -14.91
C ARG A 161 3.22 -3.17 -13.56
N LEU A 162 2.78 -1.90 -13.47
CA LEU A 162 2.72 -1.15 -12.22
C LEU A 162 1.87 -1.89 -11.17
N PHE A 163 0.62 -2.20 -11.51
CA PHE A 163 -0.30 -2.83 -10.57
C PHE A 163 0.11 -4.26 -10.19
N TYR A 164 0.62 -5.07 -11.13
CA TYR A 164 1.05 -6.43 -10.81
C TYR A 164 2.29 -6.45 -9.92
N TRP A 165 3.23 -5.53 -10.13
CA TRP A 165 4.37 -5.38 -9.24
C TRP A 165 3.95 -4.94 -7.84
N HIS A 166 3.18 -3.86 -7.73
CA HIS A 166 2.66 -3.35 -6.46
C HIS A 166 1.90 -4.46 -5.71
N PHE A 167 0.88 -5.04 -6.33
CA PHE A 167 0.07 -6.09 -5.69
C PHE A 167 0.87 -7.35 -5.32
N ALA A 168 1.93 -7.68 -6.02
CA ALA A 168 2.78 -8.79 -5.62
C ALA A 168 3.54 -8.50 -4.31
N GLU A 169 3.98 -7.25 -4.09
CA GLU A 169 4.61 -6.83 -2.83
C GLU A 169 3.58 -6.68 -1.70
N GLU A 170 2.33 -6.24 -1.98
CA GLU A 170 1.24 -6.17 -0.98
C GLU A 170 0.91 -7.53 -0.32
N ILE A 171 1.04 -8.63 -1.05
CA ILE A 171 0.86 -9.97 -0.46
C ILE A 171 1.89 -10.25 0.63
N GLU A 172 3.10 -9.71 0.49
CA GLU A 172 4.18 -9.84 1.48
C GLU A 172 3.92 -8.96 2.71
N HIS A 173 3.28 -7.81 2.54
CA HIS A 173 3.04 -6.80 3.59
C HIS A 173 1.92 -7.14 4.57
N LYS A 174 0.94 -7.94 4.17
CA LYS A 174 -0.34 -8.21 4.87
C LYS A 174 -0.27 -8.48 6.38
N CYS A 175 0.88 -8.88 6.89
CA CYS A 175 1.05 -9.21 8.29
C CYS A 175 1.97 -8.24 9.04
N VAL A 176 2.68 -7.34 8.36
CA VAL A 176 3.69 -6.48 9.00
C VAL A 176 3.02 -5.57 10.02
N ALA A 177 2.12 -4.70 9.58
CA ALA A 177 1.43 -3.76 10.47
C ALA A 177 0.57 -4.49 11.52
N HIS A 178 -0.10 -5.58 11.15
CA HIS A 178 -0.90 -6.39 12.06
C HIS A 178 -0.07 -6.98 13.20
N ASP A 179 1.08 -7.59 12.91
CA ASP A 179 1.90 -8.22 13.93
C ASP A 179 2.46 -7.20 14.95
N PHE A 180 2.85 -6.01 14.47
CA PHE A 180 3.24 -4.90 15.35
C PHE A 180 2.05 -4.37 16.18
N LEU A 181 0.86 -4.28 15.59
CA LEU A 181 -0.34 -3.86 16.32
C LEU A 181 -0.66 -4.84 17.47
N VAL A 182 -0.65 -6.14 17.20
CA VAL A 182 -0.91 -7.17 18.22
C VAL A 182 0.12 -7.14 19.33
N ARG A 183 1.41 -6.97 18.99
CA ARG A 183 2.50 -6.88 19.95
C ARG A 183 2.39 -5.65 20.87
N ASP A 184 2.20 -4.48 20.29
CA ASP A 184 2.33 -3.19 21.00
C ASP A 184 1.00 -2.66 21.55
N ARG A 185 -0.12 -3.11 20.99
CA ARG A 185 -1.48 -2.65 21.33
C ARG A 185 -2.51 -3.79 21.38
N PRO A 186 -2.30 -4.81 22.21
CA PRO A 186 -3.17 -5.98 22.24
C PRO A 186 -4.65 -5.64 22.56
N SER A 187 -4.92 -4.54 23.28
CA SER A 187 -6.27 -4.08 23.57
C SER A 187 -7.08 -3.69 22.34
N TYR A 188 -6.43 -3.16 21.28
CA TYR A 188 -7.10 -2.86 20.01
C TYR A 188 -7.50 -4.13 19.25
N PHE A 189 -6.70 -5.18 19.35
CA PHE A 189 -7.01 -6.48 18.74
C PHE A 189 -8.28 -7.10 19.37
N TRP A 190 -8.41 -7.06 20.70
CA TRP A 190 -9.59 -7.58 21.41
C TRP A 190 -10.88 -6.83 21.06
N PHE A 191 -10.82 -5.56 20.78
CA PHE A 191 -11.98 -4.78 20.35
C PHE A 191 -12.55 -5.31 19.01
N PHE A 192 -11.71 -5.59 18.03
CA PHE A 192 -12.12 -6.11 16.73
C PHE A 192 -12.55 -7.58 16.76
N THR A 193 -12.00 -8.40 17.64
CA THR A 193 -12.37 -9.83 17.73
C THR A 193 -13.67 -10.06 18.50
N ARG A 194 -14.05 -9.16 19.40
CA ARG A 194 -15.28 -9.25 20.21
C ARG A 194 -16.57 -9.07 19.39
N TYR A 195 -16.48 -8.49 18.19
CA TYR A 195 -17.63 -8.29 17.29
C TYR A 195 -17.81 -9.38 16.24
N ARG A 196 -17.08 -10.50 16.36
CA ARG A 196 -17.22 -11.70 15.52
C ARG A 196 -17.99 -12.83 16.18
N GLY A 197 -18.82 -12.54 17.20
CA GLY A 197 -19.74 -13.47 17.81
C GLY A 197 -21.16 -13.24 17.35
#